data_395e4a29b2af1a8ca7d6b18ba8dfc652
#
_entry.id   395e4a29b2af1a8ca7d6b18ba8dfc652
#
_cell.length_a   1.000
_cell.length_b   1.000
_cell.length_c   1.000
_cell.angle_alpha   90.00
_cell.angle_beta   90.00
_cell.angle_gamma   90.00
#
_symmetry.space_group_name_H-M   'P 1'
#
loop_
_entity.id
_entity.type
_entity.pdbx_description
1 polymer ?
#
loop_
_entity_poly.entity_id
_entity_poly.type
_entity_poly.pdbx_seq_one_letter_code
_entity_poly.pdbx_strand_id
1 'polypeptide(L)'
;MINKLIDKIKKTNAPVVVGLDPMLSYIPQHILDKAYKEYGETLKGAAEAVFEYNKGIVDAIYDIVPAVKPQIAMYEQFGVEGVIAFKKTVDYCKEKDLVVIGDIKRGDIGSTSTAYAVGHLGKVTVGSKSYAGFDEDFVTVNPYLGTDGIKPFVDVCKEEHKGIFILVKTSNPSSGEFQDRLIDGRPLYEYVGEQVDKWGSDCMGNGYSYVGAVVGATYPEQGKILRKIMPKSFILVPGYGAQGGKGKDLVHYFNEDGLGAIVNSSRGIICAYKQEAYEKFGAGNYADASRQAAIDMINDINSARGL
;
A
#
# COMPACT_ATOMS: atom_id res chain seq x y z
N MET A 1 6.80 3.74 -13.02
CA MET A 1 5.71 4.05 -12.05
C MET A 1 6.16 5.01 -10.94
N ILE A 2 7.39 4.92 -10.45
CA ILE A 2 7.86 5.81 -9.37
C ILE A 2 7.73 7.31 -9.74
N ASN A 3 7.98 7.69 -10.97
CA ASN A 3 7.81 9.07 -11.43
C ASN A 3 6.34 9.53 -11.30
N LYS A 4 5.37 8.67 -11.68
CA LYS A 4 3.93 8.97 -11.50
C LYS A 4 3.59 9.18 -10.03
N LEU A 5 4.12 8.35 -9.13
CA LEU A 5 3.91 8.50 -7.69
C LEU A 5 4.46 9.83 -7.18
N ILE A 6 5.69 10.18 -7.56
CA ILE A 6 6.35 11.45 -7.20
C ILE A 6 5.53 12.65 -7.69
N ASP A 7 5.13 12.64 -8.96
CA ASP A 7 4.37 13.74 -9.57
C ASP A 7 3.02 13.93 -8.85
N LYS A 8 2.36 12.83 -8.48
CA LYS A 8 1.11 12.89 -7.72
C LYS A 8 1.30 13.39 -6.29
N ILE A 9 2.34 12.93 -5.58
CA ILE A 9 2.68 13.45 -4.24
C ILE A 9 2.91 14.97 -4.31
N LYS A 10 3.66 15.44 -5.30
CA LYS A 10 3.90 16.89 -5.49
C LYS A 10 2.61 17.63 -5.82
N LYS A 11 1.77 17.09 -6.71
CA LYS A 11 0.50 17.71 -7.13
C LYS A 11 -0.48 17.85 -5.97
N THR A 12 -0.61 16.82 -5.13
CA THR A 12 -1.54 16.82 -3.99
C THR A 12 -0.92 17.40 -2.72
N ASN A 13 0.39 17.63 -2.69
CA ASN A 13 1.15 17.93 -1.47
C ASN A 13 0.86 16.93 -0.33
N ALA A 14 0.69 15.66 -0.67
CA ALA A 14 0.25 14.62 0.27
C ALA A 14 1.12 13.35 0.12
N PRO A 15 2.09 13.09 1.00
CA PRO A 15 2.83 11.82 1.00
C PRO A 15 2.05 10.72 1.74
N VAL A 16 0.79 10.53 1.37
CA VAL A 16 -0.19 9.66 2.05
C VAL A 16 -0.73 8.62 1.09
N VAL A 17 -0.90 7.41 1.59
CA VAL A 17 -1.63 6.34 0.90
C VAL A 17 -2.77 5.83 1.79
N VAL A 18 -3.97 5.74 1.23
CA VAL A 18 -5.14 5.24 1.95
C VAL A 18 -5.25 3.73 1.77
N GLY A 19 -5.14 2.99 2.88
CA GLY A 19 -5.32 1.55 2.87
C GLY A 19 -6.80 1.19 2.72
N LEU A 20 -7.09 0.36 1.72
CA LEU A 20 -8.42 -0.22 1.50
C LEU A 20 -8.44 -1.65 2.04
N ASP A 21 -8.54 -1.75 3.37
CA ASP A 21 -8.52 -2.99 4.13
C ASP A 21 -9.93 -3.27 4.73
N PRO A 22 -10.97 -3.47 3.90
CA PRO A 22 -12.36 -3.52 4.35
C PRO A 22 -12.67 -4.80 5.15
N MET A 23 -13.38 -4.62 6.26
CA MET A 23 -14.07 -5.71 6.97
C MET A 23 -15.57 -5.46 6.90
N LEU A 24 -16.41 -6.50 6.90
CA LEU A 24 -17.87 -6.32 6.88
C LEU A 24 -18.36 -5.46 8.04
N SER A 25 -17.71 -5.58 9.21
CA SER A 25 -18.03 -4.75 10.39
C SER A 25 -17.69 -3.27 10.20
N TYR A 26 -16.91 -2.89 9.18
CA TYR A 26 -16.58 -1.49 8.86
C TYR A 26 -17.58 -0.86 7.90
N ILE A 27 -18.34 -1.68 7.18
CA ILE A 27 -19.27 -1.23 6.16
C ILE A 27 -20.55 -0.71 6.82
N PRO A 28 -21.04 0.49 6.47
CA PRO A 28 -22.33 0.98 6.92
C PRO A 28 -23.49 0.03 6.56
N GLN A 29 -24.45 -0.14 7.48
CA GLN A 29 -25.53 -1.11 7.33
C GLN A 29 -26.32 -0.93 6.02
N HIS A 30 -26.58 0.31 5.61
CA HIS A 30 -27.35 0.58 4.38
C HIS A 30 -26.67 0.05 3.10
N ILE A 31 -25.31 -0.05 3.09
CA ILE A 31 -24.57 -0.64 1.96
C ILE A 31 -24.70 -2.17 2.00
N LEU A 32 -24.59 -2.77 3.18
CA LEU A 32 -24.81 -4.21 3.37
C LEU A 32 -26.23 -4.60 2.97
N ASP A 33 -27.24 -3.87 3.45
CA ASP A 33 -28.64 -4.13 3.15
C ASP A 33 -28.93 -4.06 1.64
N LYS A 34 -28.35 -3.06 0.96
CA LYS A 34 -28.47 -2.92 -0.50
C LYS A 34 -27.86 -4.12 -1.23
N ALA A 35 -26.63 -4.50 -0.88
CA ALA A 35 -25.93 -5.62 -1.51
C ALA A 35 -26.64 -6.95 -1.23
N TYR A 36 -27.06 -7.18 0.02
CA TYR A 36 -27.75 -8.41 0.40
C TYR A 36 -29.17 -8.53 -0.19
N LYS A 37 -29.84 -7.40 -0.40
CA LYS A 37 -31.12 -7.39 -1.13
C LYS A 37 -30.98 -7.86 -2.57
N GLU A 38 -29.87 -7.53 -3.22
CA GLU A 38 -29.63 -7.84 -4.63
C GLU A 38 -28.96 -9.21 -4.84
N TYR A 39 -27.99 -9.56 -3.99
CA TYR A 39 -27.14 -10.77 -4.16
C TYR A 39 -27.32 -11.80 -3.05
N GLY A 40 -28.21 -11.55 -2.07
CA GLY A 40 -28.40 -12.38 -0.88
C GLY A 40 -27.28 -12.21 0.15
N GLU A 41 -27.46 -12.81 1.33
CA GLU A 41 -26.42 -12.96 2.36
C GLU A 41 -25.44 -14.08 1.95
N THR A 42 -24.64 -13.81 0.93
CA THR A 42 -23.70 -14.73 0.28
C THR A 42 -22.31 -14.11 0.19
N LEU A 43 -21.30 -14.92 -0.20
CA LEU A 43 -19.96 -14.39 -0.47
C LEU A 43 -19.98 -13.32 -1.55
N LYS A 44 -20.85 -13.47 -2.56
CA LYS A 44 -21.04 -12.46 -3.60
C LYS A 44 -21.62 -11.16 -3.03
N GLY A 45 -22.69 -11.24 -2.22
CA GLY A 45 -23.27 -10.07 -1.57
C GLY A 45 -22.26 -9.34 -0.67
N ALA A 46 -21.47 -10.08 0.08
CA ALA A 46 -20.39 -9.52 0.89
C ALA A 46 -19.30 -8.82 0.04
N ALA A 47 -18.87 -9.46 -1.04
CA ALA A 47 -17.85 -8.92 -1.95
C ALA A 47 -18.34 -7.65 -2.68
N GLU A 48 -19.59 -7.60 -3.12
CA GLU A 48 -20.19 -6.41 -3.74
C GLU A 48 -20.34 -5.27 -2.72
N ALA A 49 -20.72 -5.56 -1.47
CA ALA A 49 -20.74 -4.55 -0.39
C ALA A 49 -19.34 -3.95 -0.13
N VAL A 50 -18.31 -4.79 -0.12
CA VAL A 50 -16.91 -4.36 -0.02
C VAL A 50 -16.54 -3.42 -1.17
N PHE A 51 -16.88 -3.78 -2.40
CA PHE A 51 -16.59 -2.94 -3.57
C PHE A 51 -17.31 -1.59 -3.50
N GLU A 52 -18.61 -1.57 -3.21
CA GLU A 52 -19.40 -0.33 -3.10
C GLU A 52 -18.88 0.58 -1.97
N TYR A 53 -18.50 0.01 -0.84
CA TYR A 53 -17.87 0.76 0.26
C TYR A 53 -16.57 1.43 -0.15
N ASN A 54 -15.66 0.66 -0.78
CA ASN A 54 -14.39 1.20 -1.28
C ASN A 54 -14.62 2.28 -2.34
N LYS A 55 -15.58 2.08 -3.24
CA LYS A 55 -15.93 3.05 -4.28
C LYS A 55 -16.31 4.40 -3.69
N GLY A 56 -17.18 4.41 -2.66
CA GLY A 56 -17.54 5.65 -1.99
C GLY A 56 -16.34 6.35 -1.33
N ILE A 57 -15.43 5.59 -0.71
CA ILE A 57 -14.20 6.15 -0.13
C ILE A 57 -13.31 6.74 -1.24
N VAL A 58 -13.09 6.00 -2.32
CA VAL A 58 -12.26 6.44 -3.45
C VAL A 58 -12.82 7.72 -4.07
N ASP A 59 -14.14 7.82 -4.26
CA ASP A 59 -14.81 9.03 -4.77
C ASP A 59 -14.59 10.25 -3.87
N ALA A 60 -14.43 10.04 -2.57
CA ALA A 60 -14.22 11.12 -1.60
C ALA A 60 -12.76 11.58 -1.50
N ILE A 61 -11.77 10.76 -1.91
CA ILE A 61 -10.34 11.04 -1.63
C ILE A 61 -9.46 11.18 -2.87
N TYR A 62 -9.92 10.79 -4.07
CA TYR A 62 -9.07 10.67 -5.26
C TYR A 62 -8.36 11.96 -5.68
N ASP A 63 -8.89 13.11 -5.33
CA ASP A 63 -8.36 14.44 -5.65
C ASP A 63 -7.37 14.98 -4.60
N ILE A 64 -7.32 14.36 -3.41
CA ILE A 64 -6.48 14.82 -2.30
C ILE A 64 -5.34 13.88 -1.93
N VAL A 65 -5.36 12.61 -2.38
CA VAL A 65 -4.28 11.65 -2.12
C VAL A 65 -3.68 11.12 -3.42
N PRO A 66 -2.37 10.79 -3.45
CA PRO A 66 -1.71 10.27 -4.64
C PRO A 66 -2.00 8.79 -4.90
N ALA A 67 -2.32 8.02 -3.85
CA ALA A 67 -2.33 6.57 -3.92
C ALA A 67 -3.32 5.91 -2.95
N VAL A 68 -3.71 4.69 -3.29
CA VAL A 68 -4.45 3.76 -2.43
C VAL A 68 -3.73 2.41 -2.33
N LYS A 69 -4.03 1.66 -1.27
CA LYS A 69 -3.39 0.36 -1.01
C LYS A 69 -4.45 -0.69 -0.61
N PRO A 70 -5.07 -1.38 -1.56
CA PRO A 70 -5.95 -2.49 -1.25
C PRO A 70 -5.15 -3.69 -0.71
N GLN A 71 -5.61 -4.23 0.44
CA GLN A 71 -5.03 -5.40 1.10
C GLN A 71 -5.76 -6.66 0.63
N ILE A 72 -5.09 -7.49 -0.18
CA ILE A 72 -5.72 -8.62 -0.88
C ILE A 72 -6.36 -9.65 0.08
N ALA A 73 -5.80 -9.86 1.27
CA ALA A 73 -6.36 -10.80 2.24
C ALA A 73 -7.79 -10.46 2.66
N MET A 74 -8.14 -9.16 2.68
CA MET A 74 -9.50 -8.70 3.03
C MET A 74 -10.54 -9.02 1.94
N TYR A 75 -10.07 -9.41 0.78
CA TYR A 75 -10.89 -9.82 -0.34
C TYR A 75 -10.82 -11.35 -0.53
N GLU A 76 -9.64 -11.97 -0.47
CA GLU A 76 -9.45 -13.41 -0.60
C GLU A 76 -10.31 -14.22 0.39
N GLN A 77 -10.60 -13.68 1.58
CA GLN A 77 -11.49 -14.33 2.55
C GLN A 77 -12.90 -14.62 2.02
N PHE A 78 -13.33 -13.94 0.95
CA PHE A 78 -14.61 -14.15 0.26
C PHE A 78 -14.46 -15.04 -0.98
N GLY A 79 -13.32 -15.76 -1.13
CA GLY A 79 -13.05 -16.65 -2.26
C GLY A 79 -12.98 -15.89 -3.58
N VAL A 80 -13.43 -16.54 -4.64
CA VAL A 80 -13.41 -16.00 -6.01
C VAL A 80 -14.16 -14.66 -6.11
N GLU A 81 -15.31 -14.52 -5.45
CA GLU A 81 -16.09 -13.29 -5.46
C GLU A 81 -15.32 -12.11 -4.87
N GLY A 82 -14.54 -12.36 -3.80
CA GLY A 82 -13.67 -11.35 -3.21
C GLY A 82 -12.52 -10.96 -4.15
N VAL A 83 -11.91 -11.93 -4.84
CA VAL A 83 -10.85 -11.65 -5.83
C VAL A 83 -11.39 -10.80 -7.00
N ILE A 84 -12.63 -11.05 -7.42
CA ILE A 84 -13.34 -10.20 -8.40
C ILE A 84 -13.51 -8.78 -7.85
N ALA A 85 -13.94 -8.63 -6.58
CA ALA A 85 -14.10 -7.31 -5.95
C ALA A 85 -12.75 -6.59 -5.80
N PHE A 86 -11.66 -7.31 -5.52
CA PHE A 86 -10.31 -6.76 -5.52
C PHE A 86 -9.95 -6.17 -6.89
N LYS A 87 -10.12 -6.95 -7.95
CA LYS A 87 -9.85 -6.50 -9.32
C LYS A 87 -10.71 -5.28 -9.69
N LYS A 88 -12.03 -5.31 -9.40
CA LYS A 88 -12.91 -4.15 -9.59
C LYS A 88 -12.42 -2.91 -8.85
N THR A 89 -11.93 -3.09 -7.61
CA THR A 89 -11.39 -1.98 -6.79
C THR A 89 -10.13 -1.40 -7.42
N VAL A 90 -9.19 -2.24 -7.88
CA VAL A 90 -7.98 -1.80 -8.59
C VAL A 90 -8.34 -1.00 -9.83
N ASP A 91 -9.24 -1.52 -10.69
CA ASP A 91 -9.66 -0.86 -11.92
C ASP A 91 -10.30 0.50 -11.64
N TYR A 92 -11.22 0.55 -10.68
CA TYR A 92 -11.89 1.80 -10.31
C TYR A 92 -10.91 2.86 -9.78
N CYS A 93 -9.94 2.46 -8.97
CA CYS A 93 -8.89 3.38 -8.49
C CYS A 93 -8.04 3.92 -9.64
N LYS A 94 -7.73 3.10 -10.64
CA LYS A 94 -6.99 3.52 -11.84
C LYS A 94 -7.82 4.44 -12.74
N GLU A 95 -9.13 4.22 -12.89
CA GLU A 95 -10.06 5.13 -13.58
C GLU A 95 -10.06 6.52 -12.93
N LYS A 96 -9.88 6.60 -11.61
CA LYS A 96 -9.71 7.86 -10.85
C LYS A 96 -8.28 8.41 -10.89
N ASP A 97 -7.41 7.82 -11.71
CA ASP A 97 -5.99 8.18 -11.85
C ASP A 97 -5.18 8.06 -10.54
N LEU A 98 -5.61 7.28 -9.57
CA LEU A 98 -4.82 6.96 -8.38
C LEU A 98 -3.69 5.98 -8.71
N VAL A 99 -2.58 6.08 -7.98
CA VAL A 99 -1.57 5.01 -7.94
C VAL A 99 -2.08 3.89 -7.03
N VAL A 100 -2.05 2.66 -7.52
CA VAL A 100 -2.53 1.49 -6.76
C VAL A 100 -1.36 0.64 -6.28
N ILE A 101 -1.25 0.47 -4.97
CA ILE A 101 -0.27 -0.38 -4.31
C ILE A 101 -0.98 -1.65 -3.83
N GLY A 102 -0.82 -2.77 -4.54
CA GLY A 102 -1.35 -4.05 -4.09
C GLY A 102 -0.61 -4.56 -2.86
N ASP A 103 -1.29 -4.61 -1.71
CA ASP A 103 -0.67 -5.18 -0.49
C ASP A 103 -0.87 -6.69 -0.47
N ILE A 104 -0.04 -7.40 -1.22
CA ILE A 104 -0.18 -8.82 -1.52
C ILE A 104 0.83 -9.72 -0.79
N LYS A 105 1.96 -9.16 -0.38
CA LYS A 105 3.05 -9.84 0.35
C LYS A 105 3.44 -11.20 -0.22
N ARG A 106 3.48 -11.32 -1.57
CA ARG A 106 3.86 -12.58 -2.24
C ARG A 106 5.35 -12.85 -2.06
N GLY A 107 5.71 -14.13 -2.13
CA GLY A 107 7.08 -14.60 -2.08
C GLY A 107 7.14 -16.04 -2.55
N ASP A 108 7.96 -16.31 -3.59
CA ASP A 108 8.25 -17.62 -4.14
C ASP A 108 9.56 -17.51 -4.93
N ILE A 109 9.98 -18.54 -5.65
CA ILE A 109 11.21 -18.57 -6.45
C ILE A 109 10.93 -18.89 -7.92
N GLY A 110 11.89 -18.54 -8.80
CA GLY A 110 11.91 -18.94 -10.20
C GLY A 110 10.61 -18.64 -10.95
N SER A 111 10.11 -19.61 -11.69
CA SER A 111 8.90 -19.47 -12.52
C SER A 111 7.64 -19.15 -11.71
N THR A 112 7.53 -19.63 -10.47
CA THR A 112 6.39 -19.34 -9.59
C THR A 112 6.41 -17.85 -9.19
N SER A 113 7.56 -17.31 -8.79
CA SER A 113 7.71 -15.90 -8.53
C SER A 113 7.42 -15.05 -9.78
N THR A 114 7.86 -15.48 -10.96
CA THR A 114 7.52 -14.84 -12.23
C THR A 114 6.00 -14.82 -12.48
N ALA A 115 5.30 -15.92 -12.20
CA ALA A 115 3.86 -15.98 -12.37
C ALA A 115 3.12 -15.01 -11.45
N TYR A 116 3.56 -14.84 -10.19
CA TYR A 116 3.03 -13.80 -9.30
C TYR A 116 3.33 -12.39 -9.85
N ALA A 117 4.57 -12.13 -10.27
CA ALA A 117 4.95 -10.82 -10.80
C ALA A 117 4.15 -10.44 -12.05
N VAL A 118 4.00 -11.37 -12.99
CA VAL A 118 3.19 -11.18 -14.22
C VAL A 118 1.72 -10.99 -13.89
N GLY A 119 1.16 -11.80 -12.98
CA GLY A 119 -0.26 -11.74 -12.63
C GLY A 119 -0.66 -10.40 -11.99
N HIS A 120 0.23 -9.80 -11.22
CA HIS A 120 -0.02 -8.54 -10.51
C HIS A 120 0.45 -7.30 -11.29
N LEU A 121 1.65 -7.32 -11.85
CA LEU A 121 2.30 -6.14 -12.42
C LEU A 121 2.46 -6.21 -13.94
N GLY A 122 2.49 -7.42 -14.50
CA GLY A 122 2.84 -7.64 -15.91
C GLY A 122 1.65 -7.99 -16.79
N LYS A 123 1.99 -8.66 -17.90
CA LYS A 123 1.02 -9.16 -18.87
C LYS A 123 1.27 -10.62 -19.20
N VAL A 124 0.21 -11.39 -19.31
CA VAL A 124 0.24 -12.77 -19.77
C VAL A 124 -0.17 -12.85 -21.23
N THR A 125 0.60 -13.59 -22.05
CA THR A 125 0.28 -13.84 -23.44
C THR A 125 -0.61 -15.06 -23.56
N VAL A 126 -1.78 -14.88 -24.18
CA VAL A 126 -2.74 -15.95 -24.49
C VAL A 126 -2.98 -15.96 -26.00
N GLY A 127 -2.45 -16.97 -26.68
CA GLY A 127 -2.44 -17.01 -28.15
C GLY A 127 -1.59 -15.88 -28.71
N SER A 128 -2.20 -14.99 -29.49
CA SER A 128 -1.54 -13.83 -30.10
C SER A 128 -1.73 -12.51 -29.34
N LYS A 129 -2.37 -12.53 -28.17
CA LYS A 129 -2.74 -11.33 -27.41
C LYS A 129 -2.13 -11.34 -26.02
N SER A 130 -1.83 -10.15 -25.49
CA SER A 130 -1.34 -9.98 -24.12
C SER A 130 -2.39 -9.25 -23.28
N TYR A 131 -2.56 -9.72 -22.04
CA TYR A 131 -3.56 -9.22 -21.09
C TYR A 131 -2.91 -8.95 -19.73
N ALA A 132 -3.20 -7.80 -19.15
CA ALA A 132 -2.89 -7.54 -17.76
C ALA A 132 -3.84 -8.33 -16.85
N GLY A 133 -3.31 -8.90 -15.77
CA GLY A 133 -4.09 -9.57 -14.73
C GLY A 133 -4.75 -8.54 -13.79
N PHE A 134 -4.20 -8.41 -12.59
CA PHE A 134 -4.68 -7.41 -11.60
C PHE A 134 -4.27 -5.99 -11.97
N ASP A 135 -3.09 -5.79 -12.57
CA ASP A 135 -2.59 -4.51 -13.11
C ASP A 135 -2.38 -3.41 -12.05
N GLU A 136 -1.95 -3.77 -10.84
CA GLU A 136 -1.50 -2.79 -9.85
C GLU A 136 -0.26 -2.03 -10.35
N ASP A 137 0.01 -0.87 -9.74
CA ASP A 137 1.16 -0.03 -10.07
C ASP A 137 2.41 -0.40 -9.27
N PHE A 138 2.19 -0.79 -8.02
CA PHE A 138 3.18 -1.37 -7.09
C PHE A 138 2.57 -2.55 -6.36
N VAL A 139 3.44 -3.45 -5.86
CA VAL A 139 3.01 -4.52 -4.95
C VAL A 139 3.99 -4.70 -3.80
N THR A 140 3.51 -5.26 -2.68
CA THR A 140 4.37 -5.66 -1.57
C THR A 140 4.85 -7.10 -1.76
N VAL A 141 6.14 -7.35 -1.46
CA VAL A 141 6.77 -8.67 -1.59
C VAL A 141 7.58 -9.05 -0.36
N ASN A 142 7.70 -10.35 -0.11
CA ASN A 142 8.45 -10.90 1.01
C ASN A 142 9.87 -11.27 0.55
N PRO A 143 10.96 -10.77 1.21
CA PRO A 143 12.33 -11.01 0.79
C PRO A 143 12.92 -12.33 1.27
N TYR A 144 12.22 -13.12 2.07
CA TYR A 144 12.78 -14.25 2.81
C TYR A 144 13.50 -15.29 1.92
N LEU A 145 13.07 -15.42 0.67
CA LEU A 145 13.68 -16.32 -0.32
C LEU A 145 14.84 -15.69 -1.13
N GLY A 146 15.25 -14.48 -0.77
CA GLY A 146 16.41 -13.80 -1.36
C GLY A 146 16.19 -13.36 -2.81
N THR A 147 17.31 -13.27 -3.54
CA THR A 147 17.33 -12.76 -4.93
C THR A 147 16.47 -13.59 -5.89
N ASP A 148 16.41 -14.90 -5.69
CA ASP A 148 15.60 -15.79 -6.54
C ASP A 148 14.09 -15.49 -6.45
N GLY A 149 13.66 -14.93 -5.30
CA GLY A 149 12.28 -14.48 -5.10
C GLY A 149 12.02 -13.06 -5.62
N ILE A 150 13.00 -12.18 -5.50
CA ILE A 150 12.82 -10.75 -5.79
C ILE A 150 13.11 -10.40 -7.26
N LYS A 151 14.14 -11.01 -7.86
CA LYS A 151 14.55 -10.70 -9.22
C LYS A 151 13.42 -10.82 -10.26
N PRO A 152 12.55 -11.84 -10.25
CA PRO A 152 11.45 -11.91 -11.19
C PRO A 152 10.50 -10.71 -11.13
N PHE A 153 10.23 -10.18 -9.93
CA PHE A 153 9.44 -8.95 -9.78
C PHE A 153 10.18 -7.72 -10.31
N VAL A 154 11.48 -7.60 -10.04
CA VAL A 154 12.31 -6.49 -10.55
C VAL A 154 12.38 -6.51 -12.09
N ASP A 155 12.49 -7.68 -12.71
CA ASP A 155 12.50 -7.83 -14.16
C ASP A 155 11.18 -7.32 -14.77
N VAL A 156 10.02 -7.71 -14.22
CA VAL A 156 8.70 -7.20 -14.64
C VAL A 156 8.57 -5.69 -14.36
N CYS A 157 9.11 -5.19 -13.25
CA CYS A 157 9.12 -3.74 -12.97
C CYS A 157 9.88 -2.95 -14.04
N LYS A 158 10.99 -3.47 -14.55
CA LYS A 158 11.76 -2.85 -15.63
C LYS A 158 10.98 -2.86 -16.94
N GLU A 159 10.38 -4.00 -17.29
CA GLU A 159 9.65 -4.19 -18.54
C GLU A 159 8.37 -3.35 -18.61
N GLU A 160 7.56 -3.37 -17.55
CA GLU A 160 6.23 -2.74 -17.50
C GLU A 160 6.24 -1.38 -16.77
N HIS A 161 7.40 -0.88 -16.37
CA HIS A 161 7.56 0.37 -15.61
C HIS A 161 6.75 0.40 -14.29
N LYS A 162 6.60 -0.75 -13.64
CA LYS A 162 5.93 -0.93 -12.34
C LYS A 162 6.91 -0.82 -11.19
N GLY A 163 6.47 -1.08 -9.94
CA GLY A 163 7.36 -1.08 -8.79
C GLY A 163 6.98 -2.08 -7.71
N ILE A 164 7.86 -2.27 -6.74
CA ILE A 164 7.63 -3.14 -5.58
C ILE A 164 8.05 -2.46 -4.28
N PHE A 165 7.41 -2.87 -3.18
CA PHE A 165 7.83 -2.55 -1.82
C PHE A 165 8.17 -3.85 -1.09
N ILE A 166 9.41 -3.99 -0.67
CA ILE A 166 9.95 -5.20 -0.02
C ILE A 166 9.82 -5.04 1.50
N LEU A 167 9.35 -6.08 2.21
CA LEU A 167 9.26 -6.08 3.67
C LEU A 167 10.66 -6.02 4.28
N VAL A 168 10.98 -4.96 5.04
CA VAL A 168 12.30 -4.77 5.69
C VAL A 168 12.16 -4.75 7.19
N LYS A 169 11.39 -3.79 7.76
CA LYS A 169 11.08 -3.75 9.19
C LYS A 169 9.58 -3.50 9.36
N THR A 170 8.87 -4.55 9.74
CA THR A 170 7.40 -4.52 9.83
C THR A 170 6.93 -4.02 11.20
N SER A 171 5.73 -3.43 11.25
CA SER A 171 5.19 -2.74 12.44
C SER A 171 4.58 -3.66 13.51
N ASN A 172 4.44 -4.96 13.23
CA ASN A 172 3.84 -5.92 14.15
C ASN A 172 4.74 -6.21 15.37
N PRO A 173 4.18 -6.48 16.56
CA PRO A 173 4.96 -6.71 17.79
C PRO A 173 5.99 -7.83 17.67
N SER A 174 5.66 -8.93 16.98
CA SER A 174 6.56 -10.09 16.80
C SER A 174 7.63 -9.90 15.74
N SER A 175 7.74 -8.72 15.12
CA SER A 175 8.75 -8.48 14.07
C SER A 175 10.18 -8.72 14.57
N GLY A 176 10.43 -8.47 15.85
CA GLY A 176 11.74 -8.66 16.47
C GLY A 176 12.20 -10.11 16.58
N GLU A 177 11.30 -11.10 16.47
CA GLU A 177 11.67 -12.53 16.55
C GLU A 177 12.68 -12.93 15.48
N PHE A 178 12.60 -12.29 14.30
CA PHE A 178 13.52 -12.50 13.18
C PHE A 178 14.27 -11.21 12.81
N GLN A 179 13.55 -10.12 12.61
CA GLN A 179 14.09 -8.91 11.99
C GLN A 179 15.16 -8.22 12.85
N ASP A 180 15.07 -8.34 14.18
CA ASP A 180 16.06 -7.78 15.12
C ASP A 180 17.16 -8.76 15.51
N ARG A 181 17.17 -10.00 14.95
CA ARG A 181 18.26 -10.95 15.20
C ARG A 181 19.58 -10.42 14.64
N LEU A 182 20.63 -10.53 15.47
CA LEU A 182 21.95 -10.06 15.09
C LEU A 182 22.70 -11.13 14.28
N ILE A 183 23.25 -10.68 13.16
CA ILE A 183 24.20 -11.41 12.33
C ILE A 183 25.45 -10.55 12.30
N ASP A 184 26.58 -11.08 12.77
CA ASP A 184 27.84 -10.33 12.89
C ASP A 184 27.69 -8.97 13.59
N GLY A 185 26.84 -8.93 14.63
CA GLY A 185 26.60 -7.73 15.45
C GLY A 185 25.62 -6.71 14.86
N ARG A 186 25.02 -6.99 13.69
CA ARG A 186 24.03 -6.12 13.03
C ARG A 186 22.69 -6.81 12.91
N PRO A 187 21.56 -6.11 13.07
CA PRO A 187 20.24 -6.71 12.93
C PRO A 187 19.92 -7.11 11.49
N LEU A 188 19.15 -8.21 11.34
CA LEU A 188 18.78 -8.75 10.03
C LEU A 188 18.09 -7.71 9.12
N TYR A 189 17.24 -6.82 9.66
CA TYR A 189 16.55 -5.82 8.85
C TYR A 189 17.52 -4.87 8.12
N GLU A 190 18.73 -4.61 8.64
CA GLU A 190 19.72 -3.79 7.94
C GLU A 190 20.28 -4.50 6.72
N TYR A 191 20.59 -5.80 6.83
CA TYR A 191 21.02 -6.61 5.68
C TYR A 191 19.95 -6.67 4.59
N VAL A 192 18.66 -6.80 4.98
CA VAL A 192 17.56 -6.75 4.02
C VAL A 192 17.48 -5.37 3.35
N GLY A 193 17.67 -4.29 4.10
CA GLY A 193 17.72 -2.93 3.57
C GLY A 193 18.85 -2.74 2.53
N GLU A 194 20.05 -3.24 2.81
CA GLU A 194 21.17 -3.23 1.86
C GLU A 194 20.84 -4.00 0.57
N GLN A 195 20.15 -5.15 0.70
CA GLN A 195 19.73 -5.89 -0.48
C GLN A 195 18.66 -5.13 -1.29
N VAL A 196 17.73 -4.43 -0.63
CA VAL A 196 16.73 -3.58 -1.31
C VAL A 196 17.42 -2.50 -2.15
N ASP A 197 18.37 -1.78 -1.58
CA ASP A 197 19.15 -0.77 -2.30
C ASP A 197 19.89 -1.37 -3.51
N LYS A 198 20.51 -2.54 -3.31
CA LYS A 198 21.23 -3.27 -4.37
C LYS A 198 20.28 -3.76 -5.47
N TRP A 199 19.15 -4.39 -5.12
CA TRP A 199 18.18 -4.87 -6.12
C TRP A 199 17.55 -3.75 -6.94
N GLY A 200 17.48 -2.55 -6.38
CA GLY A 200 16.91 -1.37 -7.03
C GLY A 200 17.90 -0.51 -7.79
N SER A 201 19.22 -0.79 -7.69
CA SER A 201 20.29 0.10 -8.19
C SER A 201 20.27 0.38 -9.68
N ASP A 202 19.77 -0.55 -10.50
CA ASP A 202 19.64 -0.46 -11.96
C ASP A 202 18.18 -0.36 -12.44
N CYS A 203 17.23 -0.12 -11.51
CA CYS A 203 15.81 0.01 -11.78
C CYS A 203 15.31 1.38 -11.28
N MET A 204 15.76 2.45 -11.95
CA MET A 204 15.64 3.84 -11.48
C MET A 204 14.69 4.67 -12.35
N GLY A 205 13.95 5.57 -11.70
CA GLY A 205 13.24 6.69 -12.31
C GLY A 205 13.89 8.03 -11.97
N ASN A 206 13.11 9.10 -11.76
CA ASN A 206 13.58 10.46 -11.47
C ASN A 206 14.21 10.55 -10.05
N GLY A 207 15.43 10.06 -9.91
CA GLY A 207 16.21 10.11 -8.67
C GLY A 207 15.86 9.00 -7.65
N TYR A 208 14.78 8.23 -7.88
CA TYR A 208 14.33 7.16 -6.99
C TYR A 208 14.19 5.83 -7.71
N SER A 209 14.36 4.74 -6.93
CA SER A 209 14.22 3.37 -7.40
C SER A 209 12.76 2.96 -7.56
N TYR A 210 12.48 2.05 -8.52
CA TYR A 210 11.21 1.31 -8.58
C TYR A 210 11.11 0.24 -7.47
N VAL A 211 12.22 -0.05 -6.79
CA VAL A 211 12.29 -0.98 -5.66
C VAL A 211 12.32 -0.19 -4.37
N GLY A 212 11.24 -0.26 -3.63
CA GLY A 212 11.07 0.38 -2.33
C GLY A 212 11.07 -0.61 -1.18
N ALA A 213 10.87 -0.11 0.02
CA ALA A 213 10.86 -0.88 1.26
C ALA A 213 9.59 -0.62 2.07
N VAL A 214 9.13 -1.61 2.84
CA VAL A 214 8.15 -1.43 3.91
C VAL A 214 8.89 -1.29 5.23
N VAL A 215 8.74 -0.12 5.88
CA VAL A 215 9.31 0.14 7.21
C VAL A 215 8.25 0.78 8.09
N GLY A 216 7.89 0.11 9.20
CA GLY A 216 6.80 0.52 10.07
C GLY A 216 7.05 1.83 10.82
N ALA A 217 6.00 2.63 11.00
CA ALA A 217 6.03 3.90 11.73
C ALA A 217 6.36 3.77 13.23
N THR A 218 6.20 2.57 13.78
CA THR A 218 6.43 2.27 15.21
C THR A 218 7.91 2.17 15.59
N TYR A 219 8.82 2.27 14.61
CA TYR A 219 10.26 2.12 14.78
C TYR A 219 11.03 3.29 14.16
N PRO A 220 10.91 4.54 14.69
CA PRO A 220 11.50 5.73 14.08
C PRO A 220 13.04 5.68 14.00
N GLU A 221 13.72 5.13 15.00
CA GLU A 221 15.19 5.01 14.97
C GLU A 221 15.66 4.04 13.89
N GLN A 222 14.97 2.90 13.73
CA GLN A 222 15.23 1.95 12.65
C GLN A 222 14.94 2.59 11.28
N GLY A 223 13.87 3.39 11.19
CA GLY A 223 13.55 4.17 10.00
C GLY A 223 14.68 5.12 9.59
N LYS A 224 15.27 5.82 10.55
CA LYS A 224 16.43 6.71 10.34
C LYS A 224 17.69 5.96 9.84
N ILE A 225 17.95 4.78 10.39
CA ILE A 225 19.05 3.92 9.94
C ILE A 225 18.79 3.45 8.52
N LEU A 226 17.59 2.91 8.27
CA LEU A 226 17.21 2.37 6.97
C LEU A 226 17.13 3.44 5.88
N ARG A 227 16.73 4.68 6.20
CA ARG A 227 16.80 5.81 5.23
C ARG A 227 18.22 6.04 4.74
N LYS A 228 19.25 5.94 5.62
CA LYS A 228 20.67 6.07 5.24
C LYS A 228 21.16 4.91 4.39
N ILE A 229 20.69 3.69 4.69
CA ILE A 229 21.04 2.48 3.92
C ILE A 229 20.41 2.51 2.53
N MET A 230 19.18 3.00 2.42
CA MET A 230 18.39 3.01 1.18
C MET A 230 18.06 4.44 0.71
N PRO A 231 19.06 5.29 0.38
CA PRO A 231 18.82 6.73 0.13
C PRO A 231 17.91 6.99 -1.07
N LYS A 232 17.85 6.07 -2.03
CA LYS A 232 17.08 6.21 -3.27
C LYS A 232 15.81 5.36 -3.32
N SER A 233 15.51 4.56 -2.30
CA SER A 233 14.29 3.77 -2.24
C SER A 233 13.15 4.56 -1.58
N PHE A 234 11.94 4.47 -2.14
CA PHE A 234 10.76 4.92 -1.42
C PHE A 234 10.46 3.98 -0.26
N ILE A 235 10.06 4.53 0.87
CA ILE A 235 9.61 3.76 2.03
C ILE A 235 8.09 3.86 2.13
N LEU A 236 7.41 2.72 2.06
CA LEU A 236 6.02 2.59 2.44
C LEU A 236 5.95 2.41 3.96
N VAL A 237 5.30 3.34 4.64
CA VAL A 237 5.31 3.43 6.10
C VAL A 237 3.93 3.08 6.67
N PRO A 238 3.63 1.81 7.01
CA PRO A 238 2.42 1.44 7.71
C PRO A 238 2.51 1.75 9.22
N GLY A 239 1.35 1.86 9.88
CA GLY A 239 1.26 2.00 11.33
C GLY A 239 1.01 3.42 11.83
N TYR A 240 0.72 4.38 10.95
CA TYR A 240 0.28 5.72 11.33
C TYR A 240 -1.10 5.68 12.00
N GLY A 241 -1.27 6.48 13.04
CA GLY A 241 -2.52 6.63 13.79
C GLY A 241 -2.88 5.40 14.60
N ALA A 242 -3.52 4.41 13.99
CA ALA A 242 -4.08 3.23 14.68
C ALA A 242 -3.06 2.36 15.42
N GLN A 243 -1.76 2.44 15.10
CA GLN A 243 -0.66 1.76 15.79
C GLN A 243 0.23 2.73 16.58
N GLY A 244 -0.18 4.00 16.71
CA GLY A 244 0.49 5.00 17.54
C GLY A 244 1.50 5.91 16.83
N GLY A 245 1.82 5.68 15.53
CA GLY A 245 2.71 6.56 14.76
C GLY A 245 2.05 7.94 14.54
N LYS A 246 2.82 9.02 14.71
CA LYS A 246 2.42 10.41 14.48
C LYS A 246 3.34 11.06 13.46
N GLY A 247 2.92 12.16 12.85
CA GLY A 247 3.70 12.88 11.83
C GLY A 247 5.14 13.17 12.27
N LYS A 248 5.35 13.63 13.53
CA LYS A 248 6.68 13.91 14.08
C LYS A 248 7.64 12.71 14.11
N ASP A 249 7.12 11.49 14.22
CA ASP A 249 7.91 10.26 14.27
C ASP A 249 8.38 9.84 12.87
N LEU A 250 7.81 10.44 11.83
CA LEU A 250 8.01 10.06 10.44
C LEU A 250 9.00 10.95 9.67
N VAL A 251 9.41 12.08 10.24
CA VAL A 251 10.28 13.06 9.55
C VAL A 251 11.54 12.41 8.99
N HIS A 252 12.12 11.47 9.72
CA HIS A 252 13.36 10.78 9.33
C HIS A 252 13.21 9.76 8.20
N TYR A 253 11.97 9.43 7.78
CA TYR A 253 11.72 8.55 6.63
C TYR A 253 11.83 9.31 5.31
N PHE A 254 11.71 10.64 5.33
CA PHE A 254 11.81 11.50 4.16
C PHE A 254 13.26 11.93 3.90
N ASN A 255 13.57 12.20 2.64
CA ASN A 255 14.79 12.88 2.24
C ASN A 255 14.62 14.41 2.31
N GLU A 256 15.71 15.16 2.13
CA GLU A 256 15.74 16.62 2.18
C GLU A 256 14.83 17.27 1.12
N ASP A 257 14.60 16.59 -0.01
CA ASP A 257 13.67 17.03 -1.07
C ASP A 257 12.19 16.85 -0.71
N GLY A 258 11.90 16.35 0.50
CA GLY A 258 10.56 16.07 1.00
C GLY A 258 9.91 14.80 0.42
N LEU A 259 10.66 14.00 -0.33
CA LEU A 259 10.22 12.74 -0.91
C LEU A 259 10.85 11.52 -0.20
N GLY A 260 10.76 10.36 -0.81
CA GLY A 260 11.36 9.12 -0.32
C GLY A 260 10.47 8.31 0.63
N ALA A 261 9.33 8.83 1.05
CA ALA A 261 8.38 8.07 1.85
C ALA A 261 6.93 8.33 1.43
N ILE A 262 6.07 7.33 1.66
CA ILE A 262 4.62 7.43 1.56
C ILE A 262 4.00 6.72 2.77
N VAL A 263 3.14 7.41 3.50
CA VAL A 263 2.63 6.97 4.80
C VAL A 263 1.24 6.36 4.65
N ASN A 264 1.07 5.14 5.15
CA ASN A 264 -0.21 4.43 5.05
C ASN A 264 -1.03 4.56 6.32
N SER A 265 -2.31 4.91 6.15
CA SER A 265 -3.36 4.71 7.13
C SER A 265 -4.53 3.96 6.49
N SER A 266 -5.01 2.92 7.16
CA SER A 266 -6.19 2.13 6.73
C SER A 266 -7.37 2.45 7.63
N ARG A 267 -7.52 1.73 8.74
CA ARG A 267 -8.65 1.86 9.67
C ARG A 267 -8.88 3.30 10.15
N GLY A 268 -7.82 4.09 10.36
CA GLY A 268 -7.90 5.50 10.76
C GLY A 268 -8.69 6.37 9.77
N ILE A 269 -8.67 6.00 8.49
CA ILE A 269 -9.37 6.70 7.41
C ILE A 269 -10.67 6.02 7.04
N ILE A 270 -10.63 4.73 6.64
CA ILE A 270 -11.83 4.07 6.13
C ILE A 270 -12.92 3.88 7.19
N CYS A 271 -12.56 3.79 8.48
CA CYS A 271 -13.50 3.71 9.60
C CYS A 271 -13.65 5.04 10.36
N ALA A 272 -13.28 6.17 9.77
CA ALA A 272 -13.32 7.47 10.43
C ALA A 272 -14.70 7.78 11.03
N TYR A 273 -15.78 7.50 10.30
CA TYR A 273 -17.15 7.75 10.75
C TYR A 273 -17.55 7.04 12.06
N LYS A 274 -16.76 6.05 12.53
CA LYS A 274 -16.94 5.35 13.81
C LYS A 274 -16.11 5.94 14.94
N GLN A 275 -15.27 6.93 14.66
CA GLN A 275 -14.41 7.57 15.63
C GLN A 275 -15.07 8.84 16.16
N GLU A 276 -14.91 9.13 17.45
CA GLU A 276 -15.49 10.28 18.13
C GLU A 276 -15.21 11.61 17.40
N ALA A 277 -13.97 11.78 16.89
CA ALA A 277 -13.58 12.98 16.15
C ALA A 277 -14.40 13.24 14.88
N TYR A 278 -15.03 12.22 14.33
CA TYR A 278 -15.76 12.28 13.05
C TYR A 278 -17.22 11.82 13.19
N GLU A 279 -17.74 11.61 14.40
CA GLU A 279 -19.10 11.12 14.65
C GLU A 279 -20.19 12.01 14.02
N LYS A 280 -19.92 13.31 13.87
CA LYS A 280 -20.80 14.27 13.21
C LYS A 280 -21.22 13.91 11.79
N PHE A 281 -20.41 13.09 11.09
CA PHE A 281 -20.73 12.64 9.74
C PHE A 281 -21.75 11.49 9.72
N GLY A 282 -21.73 10.64 10.74
CA GLY A 282 -22.56 9.45 10.81
C GLY A 282 -22.27 8.42 9.71
N ALA A 283 -22.95 7.29 9.76
CA ALA A 283 -22.74 6.19 8.81
C ALA A 283 -23.23 6.52 7.37
N GLY A 284 -24.16 7.45 7.22
CA GLY A 284 -24.64 7.87 5.90
C GLY A 284 -23.59 8.66 5.10
N ASN A 285 -22.72 9.41 5.79
CA ASN A 285 -21.67 10.22 5.19
C ASN A 285 -20.26 9.67 5.53
N TYR A 286 -20.12 8.35 5.58
CA TYR A 286 -18.85 7.68 5.91
C TYR A 286 -17.70 8.10 5.01
N ALA A 287 -17.98 8.38 3.74
CA ALA A 287 -17.01 8.80 2.75
C ALA A 287 -16.47 10.21 3.05
N ASP A 288 -17.33 11.14 3.49
CA ASP A 288 -16.91 12.49 3.92
C ASP A 288 -16.06 12.44 5.19
N ALA A 289 -16.41 11.54 6.12
CA ALA A 289 -15.58 11.27 7.29
C ALA A 289 -14.19 10.77 6.90
N SER A 290 -14.11 9.86 5.91
CA SER A 290 -12.84 9.35 5.37
C SER A 290 -12.03 10.47 4.72
N ARG A 291 -12.66 11.36 3.95
CA ARG A 291 -12.01 12.53 3.36
C ARG A 291 -11.43 13.44 4.44
N GLN A 292 -12.20 13.78 5.47
CA GLN A 292 -11.72 14.63 6.54
C GLN A 292 -10.55 14.01 7.29
N ALA A 293 -10.62 12.72 7.61
CA ALA A 293 -9.52 12.00 8.27
C ALA A 293 -8.23 11.96 7.40
N ALA A 294 -8.38 11.85 6.07
CA ALA A 294 -7.25 11.93 5.16
C ALA A 294 -6.63 13.34 5.14
N ILE A 295 -7.44 14.40 5.14
CA ILE A 295 -6.98 15.80 5.23
C ILE A 295 -6.23 16.04 6.54
N ASP A 296 -6.78 15.57 7.67
CA ASP A 296 -6.16 15.74 8.99
C ASP A 296 -4.79 15.02 9.05
N MET A 297 -4.68 13.82 8.48
CA MET A 297 -3.43 13.10 8.35
C MET A 297 -2.41 13.84 7.47
N ILE A 298 -2.83 14.38 6.33
CA ILE A 298 -1.96 15.17 5.44
C ILE A 298 -1.41 16.40 6.19
N ASN A 299 -2.26 17.11 6.91
CA ASN A 299 -1.89 18.29 7.69
C ASN A 299 -0.89 17.94 8.81
N ASP A 300 -1.13 16.85 9.57
CA ASP A 300 -0.21 16.40 10.63
C ASP A 300 1.19 16.07 10.07
N ILE A 301 1.25 15.32 8.97
CA ILE A 301 2.51 14.93 8.34
C ILE A 301 3.23 16.17 7.77
N ASN A 302 2.53 17.04 7.05
CA ASN A 302 3.13 18.24 6.46
C ASN A 302 3.60 19.22 7.53
N SER A 303 2.82 19.46 8.58
CA SER A 303 3.24 20.30 9.71
C SER A 303 4.51 19.77 10.38
N ALA A 304 4.61 18.44 10.57
CA ALA A 304 5.79 17.82 11.14
C ALA A 304 7.03 17.97 10.25
N ARG A 305 6.85 18.06 8.92
CA ARG A 305 7.91 18.26 7.92
C ARG A 305 8.28 19.75 7.73
N GLY A 306 7.54 20.66 8.34
CA GLY A 306 7.74 22.12 8.22
C GLY A 306 7.17 22.71 6.92
N LEU A 307 6.10 22.10 6.37
CA LEU A 307 5.40 22.49 5.14
C LEU A 307 4.00 23.02 5.41
#